data_7ba8d2ba45cc2268ec1095469223d603
#
_entry.id   7ba8d2ba45cc2268ec1095469223d603
#
_cell.length_a   1.000
_cell.length_b   1.000
_cell.length_c   1.000
_cell.angle_alpha   90.00
_cell.angle_beta   90.00
_cell.angle_gamma   90.00
#
_symmetry.space_group_name_H-M   'P 1'
#
loop_
_entity.id
_entity.type
_entity.pdbx_description
1 polymer ?
#
loop_
_entity_poly.entity_id
_entity_poly.type
_entity_poly.pdbx_seq_one_letter_code
_entity_poly.pdbx_strand_id
1 'polypeptide(L)'
;YSLIYPATVVRGISAVLDQPFSTYWLSIIMTILLLICLISIVRDLYVYLGRYTLLLGIGLCIIFLCESYLVWFNSLFGESMIFLGTFMVLACGIHLSIVPKGKGVLSVFIMLFACHFLVCAKAQMLVTLPILLVMICIFALYHRPLRLGRLITYTIVIILGMGIISYEGVK
;
A
#
# COMPACT_ATOMS: atom_id res chain seq x y z
N TYR A 1 9.55 -0.51 -9.78
CA TYR A 1 8.86 -1.75 -9.75
C TYR A 1 8.71 -2.32 -8.34
N SER A 2 7.63 -1.93 -7.65
CA SER A 2 7.35 -2.34 -6.27
C SER A 2 7.13 -3.85 -6.09
N LEU A 3 6.89 -4.59 -7.19
CA LEU A 3 6.81 -6.06 -7.18
C LEU A 3 8.09 -6.73 -6.65
N ILE A 4 9.23 -6.04 -6.71
CA ILE A 4 10.50 -6.55 -6.18
C ILE A 4 10.38 -6.85 -4.68
N TYR A 5 9.66 -6.04 -3.90
CA TYR A 5 9.55 -6.23 -2.45
C TYR A 5 8.91 -7.57 -2.08
N PRO A 6 7.67 -7.91 -2.52
CA PRO A 6 7.09 -9.20 -2.20
C PRO A 6 7.84 -10.35 -2.88
N ALA A 7 8.38 -10.17 -4.08
CA ALA A 7 9.17 -11.19 -4.75
C ALA A 7 10.48 -11.51 -3.99
N THR A 8 11.13 -10.52 -3.40
CA THR A 8 12.33 -10.74 -2.56
C THR A 8 11.98 -11.51 -1.30
N VAL A 9 10.84 -11.23 -0.67
CA VAL A 9 10.34 -11.98 0.48
C VAL A 9 10.08 -13.44 0.09
N VAL A 10 9.40 -13.68 -1.03
CA VAL A 10 9.13 -15.03 -1.54
C VAL A 10 10.44 -15.76 -1.83
N ARG A 11 11.40 -15.09 -2.47
CA ARG A 11 12.72 -15.67 -2.74
C ARG A 11 13.45 -16.06 -1.44
N GLY A 12 13.39 -15.21 -0.41
CA GLY A 12 13.94 -15.52 0.91
C GLY A 12 13.29 -16.74 1.54
N ILE A 13 11.97 -16.84 1.51
CA ILE A 13 11.22 -17.99 2.01
C ILE A 13 11.58 -19.25 1.22
N SER A 14 11.62 -19.18 -0.11
CA SER A 14 11.98 -20.30 -0.96
C SER A 14 13.40 -20.80 -0.70
N ALA A 15 14.35 -19.88 -0.45
CA ALA A 15 15.72 -20.24 -0.11
C ALA A 15 15.82 -20.95 1.26
N VAL A 16 15.03 -20.52 2.25
CA VAL A 16 14.98 -21.18 3.58
C VAL A 16 14.35 -22.58 3.51
N LEU A 17 13.36 -22.76 2.62
CA LEU A 17 12.65 -24.02 2.44
C LEU A 17 13.31 -24.95 1.41
N ASP A 18 14.43 -24.53 0.83
CA ASP A 18 15.14 -25.25 -0.25
C ASP A 18 14.21 -25.58 -1.44
N GLN A 19 13.32 -24.64 -1.77
CA GLN A 19 12.31 -24.79 -2.82
C GLN A 19 12.51 -23.79 -3.95
N PRO A 20 12.13 -24.10 -5.20
CA PRO A 20 12.18 -23.13 -6.30
C PRO A 20 11.22 -21.96 -6.04
N PHE A 21 11.53 -20.80 -6.58
CA PHE A 21 10.63 -19.63 -6.55
C PHE A 21 9.27 -20.01 -7.14
N SER A 22 8.21 -19.71 -6.39
CA SER A 22 6.84 -20.00 -6.81
C SER A 22 5.96 -18.74 -6.72
N THR A 23 5.25 -18.45 -7.81
CA THR A 23 4.23 -17.39 -7.86
C THR A 23 3.06 -17.67 -6.91
N TYR A 24 2.85 -18.91 -6.54
CA TYR A 24 1.84 -19.30 -5.55
C TYR A 24 2.09 -18.64 -4.18
N TRP A 25 3.33 -18.65 -3.68
CA TRP A 25 3.69 -17.96 -2.45
C TRP A 25 3.52 -16.45 -2.57
N LEU A 26 3.83 -15.89 -3.74
CA LEU A 26 3.61 -14.48 -4.01
C LEU A 26 2.11 -14.14 -3.91
N SER A 27 1.25 -14.94 -4.54
CA SER A 27 -0.20 -14.77 -4.48
C SER A 27 -0.75 -14.82 -3.06
N ILE A 28 -0.25 -15.75 -2.23
CA ILE A 28 -0.63 -15.85 -0.82
C ILE A 28 -0.27 -14.56 -0.06
N ILE A 29 0.97 -14.07 -0.21
CA ILE A 29 1.43 -12.84 0.48
C ILE A 29 0.58 -11.65 0.05
N MET A 30 0.33 -11.50 -1.25
CA MET A 30 -0.48 -10.41 -1.78
C MET A 30 -1.92 -10.45 -1.28
N THR A 31 -2.51 -11.66 -1.22
CA THR A 31 -3.86 -11.86 -0.68
C THR A 31 -3.93 -11.53 0.80
N ILE A 32 -2.94 -11.94 1.58
CA ILE A 32 -2.87 -11.60 3.02
C ILE A 32 -2.78 -10.08 3.21
N LEU A 33 -1.94 -9.40 2.44
CA LEU A 33 -1.82 -7.94 2.50
C LEU A 33 -3.13 -7.25 2.11
N LEU A 34 -3.83 -7.73 1.09
CA LEU A 34 -5.15 -7.22 0.72
C LEU A 34 -6.16 -7.41 1.86
N LEU A 35 -6.20 -8.60 2.47
CA LEU A 35 -7.07 -8.86 3.62
C LEU A 35 -6.80 -7.92 4.78
N ILE A 36 -5.53 -7.66 5.10
CA ILE A 36 -5.15 -6.69 6.14
C ILE A 36 -5.69 -5.30 5.81
N CYS A 37 -5.60 -4.86 4.55
CA CYS A 37 -6.15 -3.58 4.11
C CYS A 37 -7.67 -3.53 4.26
N LEU A 38 -8.38 -4.57 3.80
CA LEU A 38 -9.84 -4.66 3.89
C LEU A 38 -10.32 -4.67 5.35
N ILE A 39 -9.67 -5.47 6.21
CA ILE A 39 -9.98 -5.52 7.65
C ILE A 39 -9.75 -4.15 8.29
N SER A 40 -8.66 -3.46 7.94
CA SER A 40 -8.37 -2.12 8.45
C SER A 40 -9.43 -1.11 8.04
N ILE A 41 -9.87 -1.13 6.78
CA ILE A 41 -10.94 -0.26 6.27
C ILE A 41 -12.24 -0.52 7.04
N VAL A 42 -12.65 -1.79 7.16
CA VAL A 42 -13.86 -2.19 7.86
C VAL A 42 -13.81 -1.76 9.32
N ARG A 43 -12.70 -2.06 10.02
CA ARG A 43 -12.51 -1.68 11.41
C ARG A 43 -12.64 -0.16 11.62
N ASP A 44 -11.99 0.61 10.78
CA ASP A 44 -11.93 2.06 10.94
C ASP A 44 -13.28 2.71 10.57
N LEU A 45 -13.98 2.19 9.58
CA LEU A 45 -15.33 2.65 9.23
C LEU A 45 -16.41 2.23 10.24
N TYR A 46 -16.13 1.25 11.10
CA TYR A 46 -17.08 0.83 12.15
C TYR A 46 -17.49 1.99 13.07
N VAL A 47 -16.59 2.93 13.29
CA VAL A 47 -16.86 4.13 14.12
C VAL A 47 -18.01 4.96 13.55
N TYR A 48 -18.21 4.97 12.21
CA TYR A 48 -19.23 5.79 11.53
C TYR A 48 -20.47 4.99 11.16
N LEU A 49 -20.29 3.74 10.71
CA LEU A 49 -21.35 2.92 10.14
C LEU A 49 -21.95 1.90 11.14
N GLY A 50 -21.30 1.71 12.29
CA GLY A 50 -21.75 0.74 13.29
C GLY A 50 -21.96 -0.64 12.69
N ARG A 51 -23.12 -1.26 12.96
CA ARG A 51 -23.45 -2.62 12.46
C ARG A 51 -23.47 -2.76 10.92
N TYR A 52 -23.70 -1.68 10.19
CA TYR A 52 -23.72 -1.72 8.73
C TYR A 52 -22.34 -1.94 8.13
N THR A 53 -21.27 -1.76 8.90
CA THR A 53 -19.88 -2.05 8.48
C THR A 53 -19.68 -3.52 8.14
N LEU A 54 -20.42 -4.42 8.80
CA LEU A 54 -20.36 -5.85 8.49
C LEU A 54 -20.84 -6.12 7.06
N LEU A 55 -21.96 -5.52 6.65
CA LEU A 55 -22.47 -5.64 5.28
C LEU A 55 -21.50 -5.08 4.26
N LEU A 56 -20.87 -3.92 4.56
CA LEU A 56 -19.83 -3.35 3.73
C LEU A 56 -18.63 -4.31 3.62
N GLY A 57 -18.17 -4.88 4.73
CA GLY A 57 -17.07 -5.83 4.77
C GLY A 57 -17.34 -7.08 3.94
N ILE A 58 -18.53 -7.66 4.07
CA ILE A 58 -18.95 -8.80 3.25
C ILE A 58 -18.96 -8.42 1.78
N GLY A 59 -19.54 -7.25 1.42
CA GLY A 59 -19.56 -6.76 0.04
C GLY A 59 -18.15 -6.56 -0.54
N LEU A 60 -17.23 -5.97 0.23
CA LEU A 60 -15.84 -5.80 -0.18
C LEU A 60 -15.16 -7.17 -0.39
N CYS A 61 -15.37 -8.13 0.51
CA CYS A 61 -14.82 -9.47 0.35
C CYS A 61 -15.37 -10.17 -0.89
N ILE A 62 -16.69 -10.13 -1.15
CA ILE A 62 -17.29 -10.74 -2.32
C ILE A 62 -16.74 -10.14 -3.61
N ILE A 63 -16.58 -8.82 -3.67
CA ILE A 63 -16.09 -8.13 -4.87
C ILE A 63 -14.60 -8.40 -5.08
N PHE A 64 -13.77 -8.16 -4.06
CA PHE A 64 -12.32 -8.06 -4.23
C PHE A 64 -11.55 -9.35 -3.92
N LEU A 65 -12.20 -10.35 -3.32
CA LEU A 65 -11.64 -11.70 -3.18
C LEU A 65 -12.19 -12.67 -4.21
N CYS A 66 -12.91 -12.19 -5.23
CA CYS A 66 -13.34 -13.05 -6.33
C CYS A 66 -12.14 -13.47 -7.20
N GLU A 67 -12.28 -14.58 -7.89
CA GLU A 67 -11.23 -15.19 -8.72
C GLU A 67 -10.67 -14.20 -9.74
N SER A 68 -11.50 -13.34 -10.32
CA SER A 68 -11.10 -12.35 -11.32
C SER A 68 -10.00 -11.38 -10.85
N TYR A 69 -9.98 -11.03 -9.56
CA TYR A 69 -8.93 -10.18 -8.98
C TYR A 69 -7.76 -11.00 -8.44
N LEU A 70 -8.03 -12.15 -7.81
CA LEU A 70 -7.00 -12.99 -7.20
C LEU A 70 -6.06 -13.60 -8.24
N VAL A 71 -6.56 -13.87 -9.44
CA VAL A 71 -5.73 -14.33 -10.58
C VAL A 71 -4.59 -13.37 -10.89
N TRP A 72 -4.79 -12.06 -10.71
CA TRP A 72 -3.71 -11.09 -10.94
C TRP A 72 -2.57 -11.21 -9.93
N PHE A 73 -2.84 -11.69 -8.71
CA PHE A 73 -1.81 -11.90 -7.69
C PHE A 73 -0.89 -13.07 -8.01
N ASN A 74 -1.33 -14.00 -8.84
CA ASN A 74 -0.50 -15.10 -9.34
C ASN A 74 0.31 -14.71 -10.59
N SER A 75 0.38 -13.43 -10.91
CA SER A 75 1.12 -12.91 -12.04
C SER A 75 2.25 -11.98 -11.57
N LEU A 76 3.32 -11.92 -12.36
CA LEU A 76 4.42 -10.97 -12.16
C LEU A 76 4.15 -9.61 -12.81
N PHE A 77 2.90 -9.31 -13.13
CA PHE A 77 2.52 -8.02 -13.71
C PHE A 77 2.30 -6.95 -12.63
N GLY A 78 2.62 -5.72 -12.97
CA GLY A 78 2.50 -4.58 -12.05
C GLY A 78 1.05 -4.22 -11.67
N GLU A 79 0.03 -4.79 -12.35
CA GLU A 79 -1.39 -4.59 -12.07
C GLU A 79 -1.76 -4.99 -10.64
N SER A 80 -1.26 -6.14 -10.20
CA SER A 80 -1.46 -6.63 -8.83
C SER A 80 -0.96 -5.62 -7.78
N MET A 81 0.16 -4.97 -8.09
CA MET A 81 0.77 -3.97 -7.22
C MET A 81 0.00 -2.65 -7.21
N ILE A 82 -0.56 -2.24 -8.36
CA ILE A 82 -1.44 -1.06 -8.44
C ILE A 82 -2.68 -1.30 -7.59
N PHE A 83 -3.28 -2.46 -7.74
CA PHE A 83 -4.48 -2.85 -7.00
C PHE A 83 -4.23 -2.84 -5.49
N LEU A 84 -3.22 -3.58 -5.03
CA LEU A 84 -2.86 -3.63 -3.62
C LEU A 84 -2.44 -2.26 -3.07
N GLY A 85 -1.60 -1.52 -3.81
CA GLY A 85 -1.14 -0.19 -3.42
C GLY A 85 -2.30 0.80 -3.25
N THR A 86 -3.31 0.72 -4.11
CA THR A 86 -4.53 1.54 -4.00
C THR A 86 -5.27 1.24 -2.70
N PHE A 87 -5.45 -0.04 -2.34
CA PHE A 87 -6.09 -0.41 -1.07
C PHE A 87 -5.26 -0.02 0.15
N MET A 88 -3.93 -0.11 0.07
CA MET A 88 -3.04 0.38 1.14
C MET A 88 -3.21 1.89 1.35
N VAL A 89 -3.22 2.68 0.28
CA VAL A 89 -3.43 4.13 0.34
C VAL A 89 -4.81 4.47 0.90
N LEU A 90 -5.87 3.78 0.46
CA LEU A 90 -7.22 3.96 0.98
C LEU A 90 -7.32 3.62 2.47
N ALA A 91 -6.79 2.47 2.88
CA ALA A 91 -6.80 2.05 4.28
C ALA A 91 -6.08 3.06 5.17
N CYS A 92 -4.89 3.52 4.76
CA CYS A 92 -4.13 4.53 5.49
C CYS A 92 -4.85 5.89 5.52
N GLY A 93 -5.46 6.31 4.41
CA GLY A 93 -6.21 7.57 4.32
C GLY A 93 -7.42 7.59 5.26
N ILE A 94 -8.21 6.52 5.26
CA ILE A 94 -9.35 6.35 6.17
C ILE A 94 -8.86 6.36 7.63
N HIS A 95 -7.83 5.57 7.94
CA HIS A 95 -7.26 5.51 9.28
C HIS A 95 -6.80 6.90 9.78
N LEU A 96 -6.03 7.62 8.96
CA LEU A 96 -5.55 8.97 9.29
C LEU A 96 -6.68 9.99 9.46
N SER A 97 -7.81 9.80 8.79
CA SER A 97 -8.99 10.67 8.95
C SER A 97 -9.66 10.51 10.32
N ILE A 98 -9.47 9.36 10.97
CA ILE A 98 -10.13 8.99 12.22
C ILE A 98 -9.23 9.20 13.43
N VAL A 99 -7.93 8.98 13.27
CA VAL A 99 -6.95 9.08 14.36
C VAL A 99 -6.90 10.50 14.91
N PRO A 100 -6.94 10.68 16.26
CA PRO A 100 -6.84 12.00 16.88
C PRO A 100 -5.53 12.72 16.51
N LYS A 101 -5.61 14.05 16.46
CA LYS A 101 -4.46 14.92 16.16
C LYS A 101 -3.26 14.58 17.08
N GLY A 102 -2.08 14.44 16.47
CA GLY A 102 -0.84 14.17 17.19
C GLY A 102 -0.52 12.70 17.44
N LYS A 103 -1.46 11.76 17.23
CA LYS A 103 -1.23 10.31 17.41
C LYS A 103 -0.96 9.55 16.10
N GLY A 104 -1.03 10.22 14.95
CA GLY A 104 -0.95 9.60 13.62
C GLY A 104 0.46 9.50 13.02
N VAL A 105 1.55 9.72 13.77
CA VAL A 105 2.92 9.77 13.20
C VAL A 105 3.27 8.49 12.44
N LEU A 106 3.09 7.34 13.07
CA LEU A 106 3.36 6.04 12.45
C LEU A 106 2.48 5.82 11.22
N SER A 107 1.21 6.21 11.32
CA SER A 107 0.25 6.06 10.20
C SER A 107 0.63 6.94 9.00
N VAL A 108 1.22 8.13 9.23
CA VAL A 108 1.75 8.96 8.16
C VAL A 108 2.94 8.27 7.47
N PHE A 109 3.83 7.61 8.22
CA PHE A 109 4.93 6.83 7.62
C PHE A 109 4.40 5.64 6.81
N ILE A 110 3.42 4.92 7.33
CA ILE A 110 2.80 3.80 6.59
C ILE A 110 2.12 4.33 5.32
N MET A 111 1.49 5.50 5.39
CA MET A 111 0.91 6.18 4.22
C MET A 111 1.96 6.53 3.17
N LEU A 112 3.11 7.08 3.59
CA LEU A 112 4.24 7.36 2.70
C LEU A 112 4.73 6.09 2.00
N PHE A 113 4.85 4.99 2.75
CA PHE A 113 5.21 3.69 2.19
C PHE A 113 4.17 3.18 1.20
N ALA A 114 2.87 3.29 1.53
CA ALA A 114 1.79 2.89 0.64
C ALA A 114 1.79 3.70 -0.67
N CYS A 115 2.00 5.02 -0.60
CA CYS A 115 2.12 5.87 -1.77
C CYS A 115 3.35 5.50 -2.62
N HIS A 116 4.51 5.27 -1.98
CA HIS A 116 5.71 4.78 -2.66
C HIS A 116 5.43 3.45 -3.39
N PHE A 117 4.80 2.51 -2.70
CA PHE A 117 4.47 1.21 -3.22
C PHE A 117 3.56 1.31 -4.46
N LEU A 118 2.56 2.18 -4.43
CA LEU A 118 1.65 2.42 -5.55
C LEU A 118 2.36 3.07 -6.74
N VAL A 119 3.13 4.12 -6.51
CA VAL A 119 3.81 4.86 -7.60
C VAL A 119 4.88 4.00 -8.28
N CYS A 120 5.58 3.17 -7.51
CA CYS A 120 6.59 2.25 -8.04
C CYS A 120 6.00 0.99 -8.71
N ALA A 121 4.68 0.80 -8.71
CA ALA A 121 4.06 -0.36 -9.36
C ALA A 121 4.28 -0.34 -10.88
N LYS A 122 4.07 0.81 -11.51
CA LYS A 122 4.29 1.04 -12.94
C LYS A 122 4.65 2.50 -13.19
N ALA A 123 5.42 2.76 -14.26
CA ALA A 123 5.78 4.13 -14.66
C ALA A 123 4.55 5.03 -14.89
N GLN A 124 3.44 4.47 -15.37
CA GLN A 124 2.18 5.20 -15.55
C GLN A 124 1.61 5.75 -14.23
N MET A 125 1.91 5.14 -13.09
CA MET A 125 1.45 5.60 -11.78
C MET A 125 2.17 6.87 -11.31
N LEU A 126 3.24 7.31 -11.97
CA LEU A 126 3.87 8.61 -11.71
C LEU A 126 2.89 9.79 -11.88
N VAL A 127 1.89 9.65 -12.75
CA VAL A 127 0.84 10.65 -12.93
C VAL A 127 0.00 10.86 -11.65
N THR A 128 -0.08 9.86 -10.78
CA THR A 128 -0.80 9.98 -9.49
C THR A 128 0.02 10.69 -8.42
N LEU A 129 1.34 10.85 -8.62
CA LEU A 129 2.25 11.42 -7.63
C LEU A 129 1.83 12.80 -7.10
N PRO A 130 1.41 13.78 -7.93
CA PRO A 130 0.98 15.08 -7.42
C PRO A 130 -0.21 14.98 -6.45
N ILE A 131 -1.19 14.13 -6.76
CA ILE A 131 -2.39 13.92 -5.92
C ILE A 131 -1.98 13.28 -4.60
N LEU A 132 -1.13 12.26 -4.63
CA LEU A 132 -0.64 11.58 -3.43
C LEU A 132 0.19 12.52 -2.55
N LEU A 133 1.01 13.39 -3.13
CA LEU A 133 1.78 14.40 -2.39
C LEU A 133 0.86 15.40 -1.68
N VAL A 134 -0.15 15.92 -2.37
CA VAL A 134 -1.15 16.82 -1.77
C VAL A 134 -1.84 16.12 -0.59
N MET A 135 -2.27 14.88 -0.76
CA MET A 135 -2.92 14.10 0.28
C MET A 135 -1.99 13.90 1.50
N ILE A 136 -0.73 13.54 1.28
CA ILE A 136 0.27 13.39 2.35
C ILE A 136 0.48 14.72 3.07
N CYS A 137 0.60 15.84 2.34
CA CYS A 137 0.75 17.16 2.94
C CYS A 137 -0.46 17.53 3.82
N ILE A 138 -1.67 17.27 3.37
CA ILE A 138 -2.90 17.52 4.15
C ILE A 138 -2.86 16.73 5.46
N PHE A 139 -2.59 15.41 5.41
CA PHE A 139 -2.54 14.60 6.62
C PHE A 139 -1.39 14.97 7.55
N ALA A 140 -0.22 15.29 7.01
CA ALA A 140 0.91 15.72 7.80
C ALA A 140 0.67 17.08 8.51
N LEU A 141 0.02 18.02 7.83
CA LEU A 141 -0.37 19.29 8.43
C LEU A 141 -1.47 19.11 9.48
N TYR A 142 -2.44 18.23 9.21
CA TYR A 142 -3.54 17.97 10.13
C TYR A 142 -3.06 17.33 11.44
N HIS A 143 -2.18 16.32 11.35
CA HIS A 143 -1.67 15.62 12.53
C HIS A 143 -0.52 16.35 13.22
N ARG A 144 0.07 17.36 12.59
CA ARG A 144 1.25 18.12 13.09
C ARG A 144 2.39 17.26 13.68
N PRO A 145 2.59 15.99 13.27
CA PRO A 145 3.62 15.14 13.87
C PRO A 145 5.02 15.54 13.42
N LEU A 146 5.12 16.23 12.29
CA LEU A 146 6.38 16.57 11.66
C LEU A 146 6.45 18.07 11.41
N ARG A 147 7.56 18.70 11.78
CA ARG A 147 7.90 20.02 11.25
C ARG A 147 7.95 19.90 9.72
N LEU A 148 7.42 20.87 9.02
CA LEU A 148 7.35 20.89 7.54
C LEU A 148 8.68 20.49 6.88
N GLY A 149 9.81 20.93 7.45
CA GLY A 149 11.16 20.56 6.98
C GLY A 149 11.41 19.06 6.98
N ARG A 150 10.98 18.32 8.02
CA ARG A 150 11.16 16.85 8.05
C ARG A 150 10.28 16.16 7.01
N LEU A 151 9.06 16.64 6.80
CA LEU A 151 8.20 16.12 5.76
C LEU A 151 8.83 16.26 4.38
N ILE A 152 9.34 17.46 4.07
CA ILE A 152 10.07 17.74 2.81
C ILE A 152 11.27 16.79 2.69
N THR A 153 12.07 16.63 3.75
CA THR A 153 13.22 15.72 3.73
C THR A 153 12.81 14.28 3.44
N TYR A 154 11.76 13.75 4.08
CA TYR A 154 11.29 12.39 3.82
C TYR A 154 10.71 12.23 2.41
N THR A 155 9.99 13.23 1.92
CA THR A 155 9.47 13.22 0.54
C THR A 155 10.61 13.20 -0.47
N ILE A 156 11.66 14.00 -0.25
CA ILE A 156 12.86 14.01 -1.10
C ILE A 156 13.58 12.65 -1.05
N VAL A 157 13.77 12.08 0.14
CA VAL A 157 14.41 10.75 0.28
C VAL A 157 13.61 9.67 -0.44
N ILE A 158 12.29 9.71 -0.37
CA ILE A 158 11.43 8.75 -1.10
C ILE A 158 11.56 8.96 -2.61
N ILE A 159 11.52 10.20 -3.10
CA ILE A 159 11.66 10.51 -4.53
C ILE A 159 13.05 10.09 -5.04
N LEU A 160 14.11 10.36 -4.29
CA LEU A 160 15.45 9.94 -4.63
C LEU A 160 15.59 8.42 -4.63
N GLY A 161 15.03 7.75 -3.62
CA GLY A 161 14.98 6.29 -3.56
C GLY A 161 14.24 5.68 -4.76
N MET A 162 13.13 6.30 -5.17
CA MET A 162 12.41 5.94 -6.40
C MET A 162 13.27 6.12 -7.65
N GLY A 163 14.00 7.23 -7.76
CA GLY A 163 14.88 7.52 -8.88
C GLY A 163 16.00 6.48 -9.01
N ILE A 164 16.63 6.09 -7.91
CA ILE A 164 17.70 5.09 -7.88
C ILE A 164 17.16 3.71 -8.31
N ILE A 165 16.04 3.28 -7.74
CA ILE A 165 15.43 1.98 -8.07
C ILE A 165 14.97 1.94 -9.54
N SER A 166 14.43 3.05 -10.05
CA SER A 166 14.04 3.16 -11.47
C SER A 166 15.25 3.12 -12.39
N TYR A 167 16.36 3.71 -11.99
CA TYR A 167 17.60 3.73 -12.78
C TYR A 167 18.27 2.35 -12.85
N GLU A 168 18.33 1.63 -11.73
CA GLU A 168 18.88 0.26 -11.72
C GLU A 168 17.98 -0.75 -12.43
N GLY A 169 16.68 -0.52 -12.49
CA GLY A 169 15.73 -1.39 -13.21
C GLY A 169 15.74 -1.21 -14.72
N VAL A 170 16.46 -0.21 -15.26
CA VAL A 170 16.61 0.05 -16.71
C VAL A 170 17.93 -0.53 -17.25
N LYS A 171 18.85 -0.96 -16.40
CA LYS A 171 20.05 -1.73 -16.78
C LYS A 171 19.76 -3.21 -16.77
#